data_07c33812501f483968aa1bbfee4ef9cc
#
_entry.id   07c33812501f483968aa1bbfee4ef9cc
#
_cell.length_a   1.000
_cell.length_b   1.000
_cell.length_c   1.000
_cell.angle_alpha   90.00
_cell.angle_beta   90.00
_cell.angle_gamma   90.00
#
_symmetry.space_group_name_H-M   'P 1'
#
loop_
_entity.id
_entity.type
_entity.pdbx_description
1 polymer ?
#
loop_
_entity_poly.entity_id
_entity_poly.type
_entity_poly.pdbx_seq_one_letter_code
_entity_poly.pdbx_strand_id
1 'polypeptide(L)'
;MATTPFSKLAYKTLQQSKSIAGLAHKELSTNLMKLVAPEAVPSTQAVSPELLKDLRSSMAQLEERDWEEAQQGTYPESQLFDAPWLDWASRYPLVWLDLPSTWNRRRERNVRDLPDDTDRTLFPEYYLQNFHHQTDGYLSDHSAGLYDLQVEILFN
;
A
#
# COMPACT_ATOMS: atom_id res chain seq x y z
N MET A 1 -3.33 31.50 5.96
CA MET A 1 -2.37 31.56 7.10
C MET A 1 -1.00 31.36 6.52
N ALA A 2 0.01 32.14 6.90
CA ALA A 2 1.38 31.93 6.40
C ALA A 2 1.91 30.63 7.00
N THR A 3 2.25 29.69 6.13
CA THR A 3 2.88 28.41 6.52
C THR A 3 4.25 28.67 7.10
N THR A 4 4.49 28.07 8.24
CA THR A 4 5.80 28.18 8.90
C THR A 4 6.76 27.17 8.29
N PRO A 5 8.08 27.44 8.27
CA PRO A 5 9.10 26.45 7.89
C PRO A 5 8.96 25.14 8.67
N PHE A 6 8.33 25.20 9.84
CA PHE A 6 8.05 24.04 10.68
C PHE A 6 6.99 23.09 10.07
N SER A 7 5.92 23.61 9.46
CA SER A 7 4.88 22.75 8.87
C SER A 7 5.41 22.00 7.64
N LYS A 8 6.26 22.61 6.82
CA LYS A 8 6.93 21.93 5.72
C LYS A 8 7.85 20.79 6.19
N LEU A 9 8.62 21.04 7.25
CA LEU A 9 9.47 20.02 7.84
C LEU A 9 8.63 18.87 8.42
N ALA A 10 7.53 19.17 9.11
CA ALA A 10 6.61 18.17 9.64
C ALA A 10 6.02 17.30 8.53
N TYR A 11 5.57 17.91 7.42
CA TYR A 11 5.07 17.20 6.26
C TYR A 11 6.13 16.23 5.68
N LYS A 12 7.33 16.73 5.39
CA LYS A 12 8.42 15.88 4.85
C LYS A 12 8.80 14.75 5.81
N THR A 13 8.85 15.02 7.10
CA THR A 13 9.12 14.00 8.13
C THR A 13 8.02 12.93 8.12
N LEU A 14 6.76 13.33 8.00
CA LEU A 14 5.64 12.41 7.92
C LEU A 14 5.76 11.49 6.71
N GLN A 15 6.00 12.04 5.50
CA GLN A 15 6.12 11.23 4.27
C GLN A 15 7.31 10.25 4.36
N GLN A 16 8.46 10.70 4.86
CA GLN A 16 9.62 9.83 5.08
C GLN A 16 9.33 8.72 6.10
N SER A 17 8.58 9.02 7.17
CA SER A 17 8.19 8.02 8.16
C SER A 17 7.27 6.96 7.59
N LYS A 18 6.32 7.34 6.74
CA LYS A 18 5.44 6.42 6.01
C LYS A 18 6.25 5.50 5.08
N SER A 19 7.16 6.07 4.28
CA SER A 19 8.04 5.30 3.38
C SER A 19 8.91 4.30 4.15
N ILE A 20 9.48 4.69 5.30
CA ILE A 20 10.25 3.78 6.16
C ILE A 20 9.36 2.66 6.70
N ALA A 21 8.16 2.98 7.16
CA ALA A 21 7.21 1.99 7.69
C ALA A 21 6.78 0.99 6.61
N GLY A 22 6.48 1.45 5.39
CA GLY A 22 6.15 0.60 4.24
C GLY A 22 7.31 -0.35 3.86
N LEU A 23 8.54 0.18 3.79
CA LEU A 23 9.73 -0.64 3.52
C LEU A 23 9.97 -1.68 4.64
N ALA A 24 9.82 -1.31 5.90
CA ALA A 24 9.97 -2.23 7.02
C ALA A 24 8.90 -3.33 6.98
N HIS A 25 7.64 -2.98 6.70
CA HIS A 25 6.58 -3.97 6.50
C HIS A 25 6.92 -4.95 5.37
N LYS A 26 7.33 -4.43 4.21
CA LYS A 26 7.71 -5.24 3.05
C LYS A 26 8.88 -6.20 3.38
N GLU A 27 9.90 -5.72 4.06
CA GLU A 27 11.04 -6.55 4.44
C GLU A 27 10.64 -7.64 5.44
N LEU A 28 9.91 -7.28 6.50
CA LEU A 28 9.42 -8.22 7.50
C LEU A 28 8.50 -9.28 6.88
N SER A 29 7.52 -8.87 6.08
CA SER A 29 6.61 -9.80 5.41
C SER A 29 7.33 -10.71 4.43
N THR A 30 8.31 -10.20 3.67
CA THR A 30 9.14 -11.01 2.76
C THR A 30 10.00 -12.02 3.51
N ASN A 31 10.60 -11.63 4.63
CA ASN A 31 11.41 -12.54 5.43
C ASN A 31 10.55 -13.63 6.10
N LEU A 32 9.36 -13.26 6.57
CA LEU A 32 8.41 -14.25 7.08
C LEU A 32 7.94 -15.19 5.96
N MET A 33 7.63 -14.68 4.78
CA MET A 33 7.25 -15.48 3.62
C MET A 33 8.34 -16.48 3.23
N LYS A 34 9.62 -16.10 3.27
CA LYS A 34 10.75 -17.01 3.01
C LYS A 34 10.81 -18.17 3.99
N LEU A 35 10.35 -17.98 5.22
CA LEU A 35 10.31 -19.02 6.25
C LEU A 35 9.10 -19.95 6.13
N VAL A 36 7.94 -19.40 5.80
CA VAL A 36 6.64 -20.11 5.89
C VAL A 36 6.16 -20.61 4.52
N ALA A 37 6.50 -19.88 3.45
CA ALA A 37 6.05 -20.17 2.08
C ALA A 37 7.14 -19.79 1.06
N PRO A 38 8.31 -20.43 1.07
CA PRO A 38 9.45 -20.06 0.22
C PRO A 38 9.12 -20.10 -1.27
N GLU A 39 8.20 -20.97 -1.71
CA GLU A 39 7.76 -21.06 -3.11
C GLU A 39 6.90 -19.87 -3.55
N ALA A 40 6.35 -19.10 -2.61
CA ALA A 40 5.57 -17.91 -2.91
C ALA A 40 6.45 -16.66 -3.10
N VAL A 41 7.74 -16.75 -2.75
CA VAL A 41 8.67 -15.61 -2.85
C VAL A 41 8.89 -15.24 -4.32
N PRO A 42 8.61 -13.99 -4.72
CA PRO A 42 8.85 -13.58 -6.10
C PRO A 42 10.35 -13.56 -6.41
N SER A 43 10.69 -13.92 -7.64
CA SER A 43 12.01 -13.64 -8.18
C SER A 43 12.10 -12.13 -8.44
N THR A 44 12.81 -11.42 -7.60
CA THR A 44 13.05 -9.98 -7.79
C THR A 44 14.44 -9.75 -8.33
N GLN A 45 14.56 -8.91 -9.36
CA GLN A 45 15.85 -8.38 -9.76
C GLN A 45 16.27 -7.28 -8.77
N ALA A 46 17.56 -7.22 -8.47
CA ALA A 46 18.09 -6.13 -7.66
C ALA A 46 17.92 -4.80 -8.42
N VAL A 47 17.39 -3.81 -7.74
CA VAL A 47 17.24 -2.45 -8.28
C VAL A 47 18.63 -1.80 -8.30
N SER A 48 19.02 -1.19 -9.41
CA SER A 48 20.32 -0.52 -9.49
C SER A 48 20.38 0.69 -8.56
N PRO A 49 21.58 1.04 -8.03
CA PRO A 49 21.75 2.24 -7.20
C PRO A 49 21.31 3.54 -7.93
N GLU A 50 21.55 3.60 -9.24
CA GLU A 50 21.16 4.74 -10.07
C GLU A 50 19.65 4.88 -10.12
N LEU A 51 18.93 3.79 -10.38
CA LEU A 51 17.46 3.80 -10.40
C LEU A 51 16.88 4.15 -9.03
N LEU A 52 17.47 3.66 -7.93
CA LEU A 52 17.07 4.05 -6.58
C LEU A 52 17.26 5.54 -6.32
N LYS A 53 18.36 6.12 -6.81
CA LYS A 53 18.64 7.56 -6.70
C LYS A 53 17.60 8.36 -7.48
N ASP A 54 17.28 7.94 -8.71
CA ASP A 54 16.31 8.62 -9.57
C ASP A 54 14.90 8.54 -8.97
N LEU A 55 14.50 7.39 -8.43
CA LEU A 55 13.24 7.23 -7.72
C LEU A 55 13.13 8.17 -6.52
N ARG A 56 14.16 8.23 -5.68
CA ARG A 56 14.19 9.14 -4.52
C ARG A 56 14.13 10.60 -4.93
N SER A 57 14.82 10.97 -6.01
CA SER A 57 14.76 12.32 -6.56
C SER A 57 13.36 12.66 -7.05
N SER A 58 12.71 11.73 -7.76
CA SER A 58 11.35 11.92 -8.27
C SER A 58 10.34 12.04 -7.13
N MET A 59 10.44 11.20 -6.10
CA MET A 59 9.59 11.30 -4.92
C MET A 59 9.75 12.65 -4.20
N ALA A 60 11.00 13.11 -4.00
CA ALA A 60 11.25 14.41 -3.39
C ALA A 60 10.67 15.59 -4.20
N GLN A 61 10.66 15.47 -5.54
CA GLN A 61 10.03 16.48 -6.42
C GLN A 61 8.50 16.44 -6.32
N LEU A 62 7.90 15.27 -6.19
CA LEU A 62 6.45 15.13 -5.98
C LEU A 62 6.03 15.71 -4.62
N GLU A 63 6.76 15.41 -3.55
CA GLU A 63 6.50 15.98 -2.23
C GLU A 63 6.62 17.53 -2.24
N GLU A 64 7.61 18.07 -2.97
CA GLU A 64 7.78 19.53 -3.09
C GLU A 64 6.61 20.15 -3.85
N ARG A 65 6.18 19.54 -4.96
CA ARG A 65 5.03 19.99 -5.74
C ARG A 65 3.75 19.95 -4.91
N ASP A 66 3.50 18.86 -4.21
CA ASP A 66 2.33 18.67 -3.37
C ASP A 66 2.26 19.76 -2.29
N TRP A 67 3.40 20.05 -1.65
CA TRP A 67 3.52 21.16 -0.73
C TRP A 67 3.21 22.51 -1.39
N GLU A 68 3.78 22.80 -2.57
CA GLU A 68 3.58 24.06 -3.28
C GLU A 68 2.12 24.26 -3.72
N GLU A 69 1.46 23.20 -4.18
CA GLU A 69 0.05 23.24 -4.58
C GLU A 69 -0.87 23.54 -3.39
N ALA A 70 -0.61 22.96 -2.22
CA ALA A 70 -1.32 23.32 -0.99
C ALA A 70 -1.08 24.78 -0.59
N GLN A 71 0.16 25.28 -0.74
CA GLN A 71 0.47 26.70 -0.48
C GLN A 71 -0.23 27.67 -1.39
N GLN A 72 -0.44 27.28 -2.66
CA GLN A 72 -1.16 28.05 -3.66
C GLN A 72 -2.68 27.99 -3.46
N GLY A 73 -3.15 27.16 -2.51
CA GLY A 73 -4.57 27.01 -2.21
C GLY A 73 -5.33 26.12 -3.19
N THR A 74 -4.62 25.25 -3.93
CA THR A 74 -5.25 24.26 -4.81
C THR A 74 -6.14 23.32 -3.97
N TYR A 75 -5.72 23.02 -2.76
CA TYR A 75 -6.49 22.31 -1.72
C TYR A 75 -6.05 22.76 -0.32
N PRO A 76 -6.84 22.50 0.73
CA PRO A 76 -6.49 22.88 2.10
C PRO A 76 -5.21 22.21 2.58
N GLU A 77 -4.30 22.96 3.22
CA GLU A 77 -3.05 22.43 3.80
C GLU A 77 -3.29 21.26 4.78
N SER A 78 -4.44 21.25 5.45
CA SER A 78 -4.80 20.15 6.36
C SER A 78 -4.83 18.79 5.66
N GLN A 79 -5.10 18.73 4.35
CA GLN A 79 -5.12 17.47 3.58
C GLN A 79 -3.74 16.82 3.46
N LEU A 80 -2.66 17.60 3.58
CA LEU A 80 -1.29 17.06 3.62
C LEU A 80 -1.03 16.13 4.82
N PHE A 81 -1.83 16.28 5.86
CA PHE A 81 -1.69 15.56 7.14
C PHE A 81 -2.91 14.69 7.43
N ASP A 82 -3.96 14.84 6.64
CA ASP A 82 -5.22 14.13 6.83
C ASP A 82 -5.11 12.70 6.32
N ALA A 83 -5.20 11.78 7.27
CA ALA A 83 -5.27 10.36 7.00
C ALA A 83 -6.05 9.68 8.14
N PRO A 84 -6.75 8.59 7.88
CA PRO A 84 -7.55 7.88 8.87
C PRO A 84 -6.66 7.04 9.81
N TRP A 85 -5.73 7.66 10.53
CA TRP A 85 -4.69 7.01 11.33
C TRP A 85 -5.20 5.97 12.32
N LEU A 86 -6.30 6.27 13.01
CA LEU A 86 -6.89 5.34 13.99
C LEU A 86 -7.52 4.13 13.30
N ASP A 87 -8.17 4.35 12.17
CA ASP A 87 -8.72 3.28 11.35
C ASP A 87 -7.60 2.38 10.82
N TRP A 88 -6.57 2.95 10.25
CA TRP A 88 -5.40 2.21 9.76
C TRP A 88 -4.70 1.43 10.88
N ALA A 89 -4.49 2.04 12.05
CA ALA A 89 -3.89 1.36 13.18
C ALA A 89 -4.74 0.16 13.64
N SER A 90 -6.07 0.27 13.61
CA SER A 90 -6.97 -0.83 13.97
C SER A 90 -6.99 -1.96 12.94
N ARG A 91 -6.80 -1.65 11.65
CA ARG A 91 -6.82 -2.60 10.53
C ARG A 91 -5.46 -3.23 10.22
N TYR A 92 -4.37 -2.59 10.62
CA TYR A 92 -3.02 -3.08 10.33
C TYR A 92 -2.77 -4.55 10.76
N PRO A 93 -3.22 -5.02 11.94
CA PRO A 93 -3.14 -6.44 12.28
C PRO A 93 -3.88 -7.36 11.30
N LEU A 94 -5.00 -6.91 10.72
CA LEU A 94 -5.78 -7.70 9.76
C LEU A 94 -5.01 -7.90 8.45
N VAL A 95 -4.22 -6.91 8.02
CA VAL A 95 -3.31 -7.07 6.87
C VAL A 95 -2.33 -8.22 7.12
N TRP A 96 -1.75 -8.30 8.32
CA TRP A 96 -0.83 -9.40 8.68
C TRP A 96 -1.51 -10.76 8.73
N LEU A 97 -2.75 -10.81 9.22
CA LEU A 97 -3.54 -12.06 9.28
C LEU A 97 -3.94 -12.55 7.89
N ASP A 98 -4.06 -11.67 6.90
CA ASP A 98 -4.39 -12.02 5.51
C ASP A 98 -3.19 -12.54 4.70
N LEU A 99 -1.95 -12.20 5.09
CA LEU A 99 -0.74 -12.58 4.34
C LEU A 99 -0.60 -14.08 4.06
N PRO A 100 -0.85 -15.01 5.00
CA PRO A 100 -0.72 -16.44 4.72
C PRO A 100 -1.63 -16.92 3.60
N SER A 101 -2.88 -16.45 3.56
CA SER A 101 -3.85 -16.76 2.50
C SER A 101 -3.39 -16.21 1.16
N THR A 102 -2.88 -14.97 1.14
CA THR A 102 -2.31 -14.33 -0.05
C THR A 102 -1.10 -15.11 -0.58
N TRP A 103 -0.20 -15.55 0.30
CA TRP A 103 0.97 -16.35 -0.10
C TRP A 103 0.57 -17.72 -0.62
N ASN A 104 -0.44 -18.35 -0.03
CA ASN A 104 -0.96 -19.63 -0.50
C ASN A 104 -1.53 -19.52 -1.91
N ARG A 105 -2.41 -18.54 -2.16
CA ARG A 105 -2.95 -18.28 -3.51
C ARG A 105 -1.85 -18.01 -4.53
N ARG A 106 -0.82 -17.26 -4.15
CA ARG A 106 0.35 -17.01 -5.00
C ARG A 106 1.11 -18.29 -5.33
N ARG A 107 1.37 -19.14 -4.34
CA ARG A 107 2.03 -20.44 -4.51
C ARG A 107 1.26 -21.34 -5.45
N GLU A 108 -0.04 -21.42 -5.27
CA GLU A 108 -0.94 -22.27 -6.05
C GLU A 108 -1.32 -21.66 -7.41
N ARG A 109 -0.93 -20.40 -7.66
CA ARG A 109 -1.36 -19.61 -8.83
C ARG A 109 -2.89 -19.55 -8.94
N ASN A 110 -3.58 -19.62 -7.81
CA ASN A 110 -5.01 -19.51 -7.73
C ASN A 110 -5.39 -18.02 -7.75
N VAL A 111 -6.07 -17.59 -8.79
CA VAL A 111 -6.52 -16.21 -9.00
C VAL A 111 -8.04 -16.08 -9.03
N ARG A 112 -8.77 -17.14 -8.64
CA ARG A 112 -10.23 -17.18 -8.66
C ARG A 112 -10.83 -17.72 -7.34
N ASP A 113 -10.15 -17.46 -6.25
CA ASP A 113 -10.60 -17.77 -4.88
C ASP A 113 -11.49 -16.61 -4.37
N LEU A 114 -12.75 -16.65 -4.77
CA LEU A 114 -13.73 -15.60 -4.50
C LEU A 114 -14.75 -16.08 -3.47
N PRO A 115 -15.44 -15.15 -2.74
CA PRO A 115 -16.50 -15.53 -1.82
C PRO A 115 -17.58 -16.42 -2.48
N ASP A 116 -18.03 -17.45 -1.76
CA ASP A 116 -19.01 -18.42 -2.28
C ASP A 116 -20.36 -17.79 -2.61
N ASP A 117 -20.71 -16.70 -1.95
CA ASP A 117 -21.95 -15.94 -2.13
C ASP A 117 -21.87 -14.89 -3.26
N THR A 118 -20.74 -14.83 -3.97
CA THR A 118 -20.57 -13.89 -5.08
C THR A 118 -21.52 -14.24 -6.24
N ASP A 119 -22.46 -13.34 -6.55
CA ASP A 119 -23.25 -13.45 -7.78
C ASP A 119 -22.40 -13.08 -8.99
N ARG A 120 -21.88 -14.11 -9.63
CA ARG A 120 -20.96 -13.97 -10.78
C ARG A 120 -21.62 -13.37 -12.02
N THR A 121 -22.94 -13.28 -12.05
CA THR A 121 -23.68 -12.68 -13.17
C THR A 121 -23.65 -11.16 -13.16
N LEU A 122 -23.36 -10.56 -12.00
CA LEU A 122 -23.31 -9.11 -11.81
C LEU A 122 -21.98 -8.48 -12.28
N PHE A 123 -20.95 -9.30 -12.50
CA PHE A 123 -19.62 -8.79 -12.77
C PHE A 123 -19.07 -9.32 -14.11
N PRO A 124 -18.30 -8.53 -14.86
CA PRO A 124 -17.57 -9.03 -16.03
C PRO A 124 -16.49 -10.04 -15.60
N GLU A 125 -16.20 -11.00 -16.46
CA GLU A 125 -15.30 -12.12 -16.13
C GLU A 125 -13.91 -11.64 -15.65
N TYR A 126 -13.37 -10.57 -16.22
CA TYR A 126 -12.07 -10.03 -15.82
C TYR A 126 -12.04 -9.51 -14.38
N TYR A 127 -13.18 -9.14 -13.81
CA TYR A 127 -13.31 -8.67 -12.44
C TYR A 127 -13.38 -9.81 -11.43
N LEU A 128 -13.80 -11.00 -11.88
CA LEU A 128 -13.95 -12.19 -11.05
C LEU A 128 -12.59 -12.89 -10.81
N GLN A 129 -11.66 -12.16 -10.20
CA GLN A 129 -10.33 -12.68 -9.87
C GLN A 129 -9.70 -11.98 -8.68
N ASN A 130 -8.74 -12.65 -8.05
CA ASN A 130 -7.93 -12.10 -6.96
C ASN A 130 -6.79 -11.25 -7.54
N PHE A 131 -7.02 -9.96 -7.71
CA PHE A 131 -5.96 -9.02 -8.09
C PHE A 131 -4.85 -9.02 -7.02
N HIS A 132 -3.60 -9.11 -7.44
CA HIS A 132 -2.44 -9.17 -6.54
C HIS A 132 -2.54 -10.27 -5.46
N HIS A 133 -3.30 -11.33 -5.73
CA HIS A 133 -3.62 -12.43 -4.79
C HIS A 133 -4.38 -11.96 -3.54
N GLN A 134 -4.99 -10.80 -3.58
CA GLN A 134 -5.78 -10.25 -2.47
C GLN A 134 -6.96 -11.17 -2.14
N THR A 135 -7.22 -11.37 -0.86
CA THR A 135 -8.35 -12.15 -0.38
C THR A 135 -9.66 -11.53 -0.88
N ASP A 136 -10.57 -12.39 -1.36
CA ASP A 136 -11.88 -12.03 -1.93
C ASP A 136 -11.82 -11.12 -3.17
N GLY A 137 -10.65 -10.85 -3.73
CA GLY A 137 -10.51 -9.84 -4.79
C GLY A 137 -10.92 -8.46 -4.27
N TYR A 138 -11.91 -7.83 -4.85
CA TYR A 138 -12.54 -6.60 -4.35
C TYR A 138 -14.04 -6.82 -4.09
N LEU A 139 -14.45 -8.06 -3.81
CA LEU A 139 -15.85 -8.47 -3.80
C LEU A 139 -16.42 -8.67 -2.39
N SER A 140 -15.67 -8.29 -1.35
CA SER A 140 -16.16 -8.32 0.04
C SER A 140 -15.90 -7.00 0.76
N ASP A 141 -16.72 -6.71 1.78
CA ASP A 141 -16.53 -5.55 2.66
C ASP A 141 -15.20 -5.65 3.42
N HIS A 142 -14.75 -6.87 3.72
CA HIS A 142 -13.45 -7.11 4.35
C HIS A 142 -12.31 -6.64 3.45
N SER A 143 -12.30 -7.07 2.19
CA SER A 143 -11.29 -6.66 1.21
C SER A 143 -11.34 -5.15 0.95
N ALA A 144 -12.53 -4.60 0.73
CA ALA A 144 -12.71 -3.16 0.53
C ALA A 144 -12.22 -2.35 1.74
N GLY A 145 -12.49 -2.84 2.95
CA GLY A 145 -12.06 -2.18 4.19
C GLY A 145 -10.55 -2.16 4.41
N LEU A 146 -9.79 -3.07 3.80
CA LEU A 146 -8.33 -3.10 3.89
C LEU A 146 -7.63 -2.36 2.74
N TYR A 147 -8.34 -2.06 1.66
CA TYR A 147 -7.75 -1.59 0.41
C TYR A 147 -6.92 -0.33 0.56
N ASP A 148 -7.46 0.72 1.16
CA ASP A 148 -6.76 2.01 1.31
C ASP A 148 -5.47 1.86 2.13
N LEU A 149 -5.53 1.08 3.21
CA LEU A 149 -4.34 0.79 4.03
C LEU A 149 -3.31 -0.03 3.26
N GLN A 150 -3.74 -1.01 2.47
CA GLN A 150 -2.83 -1.83 1.65
C GLN A 150 -2.14 -0.98 0.57
N VAL A 151 -2.87 -0.05 -0.07
CA VAL A 151 -2.31 0.90 -1.02
C VAL A 151 -1.27 1.79 -0.35
N GLU A 152 -1.58 2.33 0.83
CA GLU A 152 -0.64 3.15 1.60
C GLU A 152 0.66 2.39 1.95
N ILE A 153 0.56 1.14 2.38
CA ILE A 153 1.73 0.29 2.72
C ILE A 153 2.58 -0.04 1.48
N LEU A 154 1.96 -0.18 0.32
CA LEU A 154 2.64 -0.62 -0.90
C LEU A 154 3.33 0.50 -1.66
N PHE A 155 2.79 1.72 -1.60
CA PHE A 155 3.19 2.82 -2.49
C PHE A 155 3.79 4.04 -1.77
N ASN A 156 3.92 4.01 -0.46
CA ASN A 156 4.64 5.03 0.32
C ASN A 156 6.07 4.64 0.68
#